data_0e59ab7b161e41e4d4053b5640d377da
#
_entry.id   0e59ab7b161e41e4d4053b5640d377da
#
_cell.length_a   1.000
_cell.length_b   1.000
_cell.length_c   1.000
_cell.angle_alpha   90.00
_cell.angle_beta   90.00
_cell.angle_gamma   90.00
#
_symmetry.space_group_name_H-M   'P 1'
#
loop_
_entity.id
_entity.type
_entity.pdbx_description
1 polymer ?
#
loop_
_entity_poly.entity_id
_entity_poly.type
_entity_poly.pdbx_seq_one_letter_code
_entity_poly.pdbx_strand_id
1 'polypeptide(L)'
;MEPMKNHYLEIPEERKLRIFREEDEDFYSFWERMLDDKQSFYQQPLKRMSSDAWHSLHAFFTASKYGQHQASPAYIKRALELLNNVYLLANHSDQVVEFSVGHRHFSEVGNRSVAGGTMDAWLDEICLAMAARDWRCVELMTIMDESLVRLKDPFDVALVEFVNGVFGNSSALPELLQTVMEKSSPQYLESTRVPYVHSLFIPFVNVFVAIIDGDEAHYQEALRDALEAHYQFYMNEDVRYSPKGNVSLKLTGLAALAYDKYGWTIPETAYLPKWLVYGEQDRCSK
;
A
#
# COMPACT_ATOMS: atom_id res chain seq x y z
N MET A 1 28.23 0.79 4.65
CA MET A 1 27.19 -0.23 4.87
C MET A 1 26.98 -0.90 3.52
N GLU A 2 27.06 -2.22 3.45
CA GLU A 2 26.78 -2.91 2.19
C GLU A 2 25.31 -2.69 1.82
N PRO A 3 24.99 -2.46 0.53
CA PRO A 3 23.61 -2.33 0.09
C PRO A 3 22.87 -3.65 0.34
N MET A 4 21.63 -3.55 0.80
CA MET A 4 20.79 -4.74 1.01
C MET A 4 20.57 -5.47 -0.31
N LYS A 5 20.79 -6.79 -0.27
CA LYS A 5 20.54 -7.66 -1.43
C LYS A 5 19.05 -7.63 -1.77
N ASN A 6 18.81 -7.74 -3.05
CA ASN A 6 17.44 -7.80 -3.57
C ASN A 6 17.15 -9.29 -3.90
N HIS A 7 15.92 -9.73 -3.65
CA HIS A 7 15.50 -11.12 -3.88
C HIS A 7 15.17 -11.41 -5.35
N TYR A 8 15.20 -10.38 -6.22
CA TYR A 8 14.89 -10.52 -7.63
C TYR A 8 15.95 -11.38 -8.33
N LEU A 9 15.48 -12.22 -9.23
CA LEU A 9 16.35 -12.91 -10.15
C LEU A 9 17.04 -11.90 -11.07
N GLU A 10 18.30 -12.08 -11.35
CA GLU A 10 18.96 -11.33 -12.42
C GLU A 10 18.30 -11.67 -13.75
N ILE A 11 17.68 -10.67 -14.36
CA ILE A 11 17.03 -10.77 -15.66
C ILE A 11 17.84 -9.88 -16.62
N PRO A 12 18.21 -10.35 -17.83
CA PRO A 12 18.88 -9.53 -18.82
C PRO A 12 18.10 -8.23 -19.13
N GLU A 13 18.79 -7.11 -19.25
CA GLU A 13 18.20 -5.78 -19.40
C GLU A 13 17.22 -5.69 -20.56
N GLU A 14 17.57 -6.27 -21.71
CA GLU A 14 16.72 -6.33 -22.90
C GLU A 14 15.38 -7.03 -22.60
N ARG A 15 15.42 -8.12 -21.83
CA ARG A 15 14.21 -8.84 -21.40
C ARG A 15 13.38 -8.04 -20.41
N LYS A 16 14.01 -7.32 -19.49
CA LYS A 16 13.33 -6.42 -18.55
C LYS A 16 12.54 -5.35 -19.30
N LEU A 17 13.20 -4.67 -20.26
CA LEU A 17 12.57 -3.62 -21.04
C LEU A 17 11.40 -4.13 -21.89
N ARG A 18 11.51 -5.33 -22.45
CA ARG A 18 10.42 -5.93 -23.22
C ARG A 18 9.21 -6.23 -22.33
N ILE A 19 9.41 -6.91 -21.20
CA ILE A 19 8.30 -7.24 -20.29
C ILE A 19 7.65 -5.96 -19.77
N PHE A 20 8.45 -4.95 -19.40
CA PHE A 20 7.91 -3.69 -18.94
C PHE A 20 7.06 -3.00 -20.01
N ARG A 21 7.49 -2.96 -21.28
CA ARG A 21 6.71 -2.36 -22.36
C ARG A 21 5.38 -3.06 -22.58
N GLU A 22 5.38 -4.37 -22.60
CA GLU A 22 4.15 -5.17 -22.72
C GLU A 22 3.15 -4.83 -21.59
N GLU A 23 3.62 -4.74 -20.34
CA GLU A 23 2.78 -4.38 -19.20
C GLU A 23 2.33 -2.91 -19.20
N ASP A 24 3.18 -1.99 -19.66
CA ASP A 24 2.86 -0.57 -19.78
C ASP A 24 1.81 -0.33 -20.87
N GLU A 25 1.96 -0.96 -22.04
CA GLU A 25 0.99 -0.91 -23.12
C GLU A 25 -0.36 -1.50 -22.70
N ASP A 26 -0.36 -2.62 -21.97
CA ASP A 26 -1.56 -3.24 -21.43
C ASP A 26 -2.25 -2.34 -20.40
N PHE A 27 -1.49 -1.68 -19.53
CA PHE A 27 -2.02 -0.73 -18.53
C PHE A 27 -2.73 0.44 -19.21
N TYR A 28 -2.09 1.12 -20.17
CA TYR A 28 -2.69 2.26 -20.86
C TYR A 28 -3.88 1.85 -21.73
N SER A 29 -3.76 0.78 -22.48
CA SER A 29 -4.86 0.22 -23.28
C SER A 29 -6.07 -0.17 -22.42
N PHE A 30 -5.84 -0.74 -21.24
CA PHE A 30 -6.88 -1.07 -20.30
C PHE A 30 -7.55 0.19 -19.72
N TRP A 31 -6.74 1.20 -19.35
CA TRP A 31 -7.23 2.48 -18.82
C TRP A 31 -8.07 3.24 -19.85
N GLU A 32 -7.62 3.33 -21.09
CA GLU A 32 -8.37 3.96 -22.18
C GLU A 32 -9.70 3.23 -22.42
N ARG A 33 -9.70 1.91 -22.52
CA ARG A 33 -10.93 1.10 -22.66
C ARG A 33 -11.88 1.30 -21.47
N MET A 34 -11.36 1.39 -20.26
CA MET A 34 -12.18 1.61 -19.07
C MET A 34 -12.88 2.97 -19.13
N LEU A 35 -12.19 4.01 -19.60
CA LEU A 35 -12.78 5.35 -19.74
C LEU A 35 -13.72 5.46 -20.95
N ASP A 36 -13.50 4.70 -22.03
CA ASP A 36 -14.27 4.76 -23.27
C ASP A 36 -15.39 3.73 -23.35
N ASP A 37 -15.24 2.57 -22.73
CA ASP A 37 -16.24 1.53 -22.70
C ASP A 37 -17.38 1.87 -21.72
N LYS A 38 -18.39 2.53 -22.29
CA LYS A 38 -19.60 2.91 -21.55
C LYS A 38 -20.31 1.71 -20.90
N GLN A 39 -20.24 0.54 -21.50
CA GLN A 39 -20.99 -0.62 -21.02
C GLN A 39 -20.34 -1.26 -19.79
N SER A 40 -19.02 -1.44 -19.78
CA SER A 40 -18.38 -2.19 -18.70
C SER A 40 -18.18 -1.37 -17.42
N PHE A 41 -17.76 -0.12 -17.53
CA PHE A 41 -17.56 0.75 -16.38
C PHE A 41 -18.87 1.28 -15.80
N TYR A 42 -19.81 1.70 -16.65
CA TYR A 42 -21.09 2.27 -16.21
C TYR A 42 -22.07 1.26 -15.62
N GLN A 43 -21.95 -0.03 -15.92
CA GLN A 43 -22.84 -1.03 -15.33
C GLN A 43 -22.47 -1.41 -13.89
N GLN A 44 -21.19 -1.34 -13.53
CA GLN A 44 -20.69 -1.69 -12.19
C GLN A 44 -19.42 -0.89 -11.82
N PRO A 45 -19.45 0.46 -11.82
CA PRO A 45 -18.26 1.26 -11.58
C PRO A 45 -17.63 0.95 -10.23
N LEU A 46 -18.47 0.76 -9.21
CA LEU A 46 -18.05 0.50 -7.85
C LEU A 46 -17.20 -0.77 -7.71
N LYS A 47 -17.60 -1.86 -8.35
CA LYS A 47 -16.87 -3.13 -8.29
C LYS A 47 -15.54 -3.10 -9.02
N ARG A 48 -15.43 -2.27 -10.05
CA ARG A 48 -14.23 -2.20 -10.88
C ARG A 48 -13.15 -1.29 -10.30
N MET A 49 -13.52 -0.17 -9.67
CA MET A 49 -12.54 0.81 -9.17
C MET A 49 -11.50 0.19 -8.25
N SER A 50 -11.92 -0.64 -7.30
CA SER A 50 -10.98 -1.33 -6.41
C SER A 50 -10.04 -2.28 -7.16
N SER A 51 -10.58 -3.06 -8.12
CA SER A 51 -9.79 -3.94 -8.98
C SER A 51 -8.80 -3.15 -9.85
N ASP A 52 -9.25 -2.03 -10.40
CA ASP A 52 -8.47 -1.20 -11.31
C ASP A 52 -7.39 -0.40 -10.57
N ALA A 53 -7.66 0.00 -9.32
CA ALA A 53 -6.64 0.53 -8.41
C ALA A 53 -5.54 -0.51 -8.17
N TRP A 54 -5.92 -1.76 -7.95
CA TRP A 54 -4.98 -2.86 -7.78
C TRP A 54 -4.15 -3.16 -9.03
N HIS A 55 -4.73 -3.08 -10.24
CA HIS A 55 -3.97 -3.19 -11.49
C HIS A 55 -2.93 -2.08 -11.64
N SER A 56 -3.29 -0.85 -11.25
CA SER A 56 -2.35 0.27 -11.26
C SER A 56 -1.19 0.06 -10.29
N LEU A 57 -1.45 -0.50 -9.11
CA LEU A 57 -0.41 -0.90 -8.16
C LEU A 57 0.48 -2.01 -8.71
N HIS A 58 -0.09 -2.97 -9.42
CA HIS A 58 0.68 -4.05 -10.05
C HIS A 58 1.65 -3.50 -11.10
N ALA A 59 1.21 -2.56 -11.94
CA ALA A 59 2.07 -1.86 -12.88
C ALA A 59 3.20 -1.09 -12.17
N PHE A 60 2.91 -0.43 -11.04
CA PHE A 60 3.94 0.22 -10.22
C PHE A 60 4.99 -0.76 -9.69
N PHE A 61 4.58 -1.90 -9.16
CA PHE A 61 5.52 -2.92 -8.67
C PHE A 61 6.39 -3.48 -9.79
N THR A 62 5.81 -3.67 -10.97
CA THR A 62 6.53 -4.14 -12.16
C THR A 62 7.53 -3.10 -12.66
N ALA A 63 7.13 -1.84 -12.76
CA ALA A 63 8.01 -0.73 -13.12
C ALA A 63 9.20 -0.61 -12.14
N SER A 64 8.92 -0.71 -10.85
CA SER A 64 9.95 -0.66 -9.81
C SER A 64 10.95 -1.82 -9.92
N LYS A 65 10.45 -3.04 -10.18
CA LYS A 65 11.28 -4.24 -10.40
C LYS A 65 12.26 -4.06 -11.56
N TYR A 66 11.82 -3.41 -12.62
CA TYR A 66 12.61 -3.25 -13.84
C TYR A 66 13.34 -1.91 -13.93
N GLY A 67 13.36 -1.13 -12.84
CA GLY A 67 14.05 0.15 -12.79
C GLY A 67 13.42 1.26 -13.64
N GLN A 68 12.15 1.08 -14.04
CA GLN A 68 11.41 2.02 -14.89
C GLN A 68 10.63 3.03 -14.05
N HIS A 69 11.33 3.73 -13.16
CA HIS A 69 10.74 4.64 -12.18
C HIS A 69 10.02 5.84 -12.81
N GLN A 70 10.31 6.17 -14.07
CA GLN A 70 9.70 7.30 -14.77
C GLN A 70 8.19 7.10 -15.03
N ALA A 71 7.75 5.84 -15.24
CA ALA A 71 6.34 5.50 -15.42
C ALA A 71 5.58 5.42 -14.09
N SER A 72 6.28 5.16 -12.99
CA SER A 72 5.68 4.88 -11.68
C SER A 72 4.76 5.97 -11.13
N PRO A 73 5.04 7.29 -11.28
CA PRO A 73 4.13 8.34 -10.81
C PRO A 73 2.73 8.28 -11.43
N ALA A 74 2.64 7.92 -12.73
CA ALA A 74 1.35 7.79 -13.41
C ALA A 74 0.51 6.65 -12.83
N TYR A 75 1.12 5.51 -12.54
CA TYR A 75 0.45 4.35 -11.93
C TYR A 75 -0.05 4.66 -10.52
N ILE A 76 0.79 5.29 -9.69
CA ILE A 76 0.41 5.72 -8.34
C ILE A 76 -0.74 6.72 -8.38
N LYS A 77 -0.66 7.72 -9.24
CA LYS A 77 -1.72 8.71 -9.42
C LYS A 77 -3.06 8.05 -9.77
N ARG A 78 -3.06 7.07 -10.67
CA ARG A 78 -4.27 6.34 -11.06
C ARG A 78 -4.81 5.48 -9.91
N ALA A 79 -3.94 4.78 -9.20
CA ALA A 79 -4.34 4.01 -8.02
C ALA A 79 -5.02 4.91 -6.99
N LEU A 80 -4.40 6.03 -6.61
CA LEU A 80 -4.93 6.95 -5.61
C LEU A 80 -6.23 7.65 -6.05
N GLU A 81 -6.36 8.02 -7.32
CA GLU A 81 -7.60 8.57 -7.86
C GLU A 81 -8.77 7.60 -7.67
N LEU A 82 -8.56 6.33 -7.96
CA LEU A 82 -9.56 5.29 -7.79
C LEU A 82 -9.84 4.99 -6.31
N LEU A 83 -8.80 4.90 -5.48
CA LEU A 83 -8.93 4.63 -4.04
C LEU A 83 -9.67 5.76 -3.32
N ASN A 84 -9.37 7.02 -3.62
CA ASN A 84 -10.13 8.16 -3.09
C ASN A 84 -11.63 8.02 -3.36
N ASN A 85 -12.01 7.62 -4.57
CA ASN A 85 -13.41 7.43 -4.93
C ASN A 85 -14.03 6.20 -4.26
N VAL A 86 -13.28 5.09 -4.17
CA VAL A 86 -13.72 3.89 -3.46
C VAL A 86 -14.07 4.20 -2.01
N TYR A 87 -13.15 4.83 -1.29
CA TYR A 87 -13.36 5.12 0.14
C TYR A 87 -14.37 6.26 0.37
N LEU A 88 -14.45 7.23 -0.54
CA LEU A 88 -15.49 8.25 -0.52
C LEU A 88 -16.88 7.61 -0.61
N LEU A 89 -17.09 6.71 -1.56
CA LEU A 89 -18.36 6.00 -1.76
C LEU A 89 -18.69 5.03 -0.62
N ALA A 90 -17.67 4.39 -0.05
CA ALA A 90 -17.86 3.49 1.08
C ALA A 90 -18.31 4.21 2.35
N ASN A 91 -17.74 5.39 2.61
CA ASN A 91 -18.06 6.21 3.78
C ASN A 91 -19.43 6.92 3.67
N HIS A 92 -19.99 7.05 2.46
CA HIS A 92 -21.28 7.69 2.21
C HIS A 92 -22.34 6.67 1.74
N SER A 93 -22.39 5.50 2.41
CA SER A 93 -23.37 4.46 2.08
C SER A 93 -24.80 5.02 2.04
N ASP A 94 -25.55 4.61 1.02
CA ASP A 94 -26.94 4.99 0.77
C ASP A 94 -27.16 6.49 0.45
N GLN A 95 -26.09 7.25 0.22
CA GLN A 95 -26.14 8.65 -0.22
C GLN A 95 -25.67 8.75 -1.67
N VAL A 96 -26.23 9.73 -2.40
CA VAL A 96 -25.74 10.05 -3.74
C VAL A 96 -24.40 10.79 -3.62
N VAL A 97 -23.37 10.29 -4.28
CA VAL A 97 -22.02 10.83 -4.28
C VAL A 97 -21.61 11.16 -5.71
N GLU A 98 -21.14 12.39 -5.89
CA GLU A 98 -20.53 12.81 -7.15
C GLU A 98 -19.02 12.66 -7.08
N PHE A 99 -18.43 12.07 -8.12
CA PHE A 99 -16.99 11.86 -8.21
C PHE A 99 -16.51 11.86 -9.66
N SER A 100 -15.21 11.87 -9.86
CA SER A 100 -14.59 11.87 -11.18
C SER A 100 -13.56 10.75 -11.29
N VAL A 101 -13.43 10.18 -12.47
CA VAL A 101 -12.35 9.28 -12.86
C VAL A 101 -11.80 9.77 -14.20
N GLY A 102 -10.55 10.18 -14.22
CA GLY A 102 -9.96 10.87 -15.36
C GLY A 102 -10.73 12.14 -15.69
N HIS A 103 -11.22 12.22 -16.91
CA HIS A 103 -12.03 13.37 -17.39
C HIS A 103 -13.55 13.17 -17.25
N ARG A 104 -14.00 12.06 -16.67
CA ARG A 104 -15.42 11.72 -16.58
C ARG A 104 -15.99 11.95 -15.21
N HIS A 105 -17.23 12.41 -15.17
CA HIS A 105 -17.99 12.64 -13.96
C HIS A 105 -19.08 11.56 -13.80
N PHE A 106 -19.25 11.14 -12.57
CA PHE A 106 -20.20 10.10 -12.16
C PHE A 106 -21.03 10.59 -10.99
N SER A 107 -22.24 10.08 -10.89
CA SER A 107 -23.15 10.28 -9.76
C SER A 107 -23.72 8.91 -9.38
N GLU A 108 -23.28 8.37 -8.25
CA GLU A 108 -23.62 7.01 -7.81
C GLU A 108 -24.07 6.99 -6.35
N VAL A 109 -24.87 5.99 -6.00
CA VAL A 109 -25.22 5.75 -4.61
C VAL A 109 -24.05 5.05 -3.92
N GLY A 110 -23.52 5.66 -2.87
CA GLY A 110 -22.46 5.08 -2.06
C GLY A 110 -22.85 3.71 -1.50
N ASN A 111 -21.86 2.84 -1.35
CA ASN A 111 -22.08 1.49 -0.89
C ASN A 111 -20.86 0.97 -0.12
N ARG A 112 -21.07 0.49 1.10
CA ARG A 112 -20.00 -0.07 1.95
C ARG A 112 -19.22 -1.20 1.31
N SER A 113 -19.88 -2.03 0.48
CA SER A 113 -19.22 -3.19 -0.16
C SER A 113 -18.15 -2.85 -1.20
N VAL A 114 -18.00 -1.57 -1.58
CA VAL A 114 -17.00 -1.12 -2.56
C VAL A 114 -15.58 -1.28 -2.05
N ALA A 115 -15.38 -1.02 -0.76
CA ALA A 115 -14.06 -1.07 -0.11
C ALA A 115 -13.66 -2.47 0.37
N GLY A 116 -14.37 -3.53 0.02
CA GLY A 116 -14.22 -4.89 0.57
C GLY A 116 -12.88 -5.60 0.32
N GLY A 117 -11.77 -4.91 0.45
CA GLY A 117 -10.42 -5.45 0.43
C GLY A 117 -10.07 -6.23 1.71
N THR A 118 -9.00 -7.01 1.65
CA THR A 118 -8.41 -7.64 2.86
C THR A 118 -7.66 -6.58 3.67
N MET A 119 -7.45 -6.84 4.97
CA MET A 119 -6.63 -5.99 5.83
C MET A 119 -5.24 -5.70 5.22
N ASP A 120 -4.61 -6.70 4.61
CA ASP A 120 -3.32 -6.53 3.93
C ASP A 120 -3.39 -5.55 2.75
N ALA A 121 -4.43 -5.63 1.92
CA ALA A 121 -4.63 -4.70 0.81
C ALA A 121 -4.90 -3.28 1.33
N TRP A 122 -5.78 -3.13 2.31
CA TRP A 122 -6.07 -1.85 2.95
C TRP A 122 -4.81 -1.20 3.55
N LEU A 123 -3.94 -1.99 4.20
CA LEU A 123 -2.71 -1.47 4.78
C LEU A 123 -1.69 -1.05 3.70
N ASP A 124 -1.59 -1.80 2.58
CA ASP A 124 -0.78 -1.39 1.44
C ASP A 124 -1.29 -0.08 0.82
N GLU A 125 -2.60 0.08 0.70
CA GLU A 125 -3.27 1.25 0.14
C GLU A 125 -3.07 2.50 1.02
N ILE A 126 -3.23 2.39 2.34
CA ILE A 126 -2.92 3.47 3.30
C ILE A 126 -1.45 3.89 3.18
N CYS A 127 -0.53 2.91 3.17
CA CYS A 127 0.89 3.20 3.08
C CYS A 127 1.28 3.82 1.73
N LEU A 128 0.60 3.45 0.64
CA LEU A 128 0.75 4.14 -0.64
C LEU A 128 0.30 5.60 -0.54
N ALA A 129 -0.88 5.84 0.04
CA ALA A 129 -1.40 7.19 0.21
C ALA A 129 -0.47 8.06 1.07
N MET A 130 0.08 7.52 2.16
CA MET A 130 1.10 8.18 2.98
C MET A 130 2.35 8.50 2.17
N ALA A 131 2.89 7.53 1.43
CA ALA A 131 4.09 7.71 0.62
C ALA A 131 3.89 8.77 -0.48
N ALA A 132 2.71 8.85 -1.05
CA ALA A 132 2.34 9.85 -2.05
C ALA A 132 1.86 11.19 -1.46
N ARG A 133 1.76 11.32 -0.12
CA ARG A 133 1.23 12.51 0.60
C ARG A 133 -0.23 12.80 0.27
N ASP A 134 -1.00 11.80 -0.13
CA ASP A 134 -2.46 11.93 -0.29
C ASP A 134 -3.16 11.74 1.06
N TRP A 135 -3.05 12.76 1.90
CA TRP A 135 -3.62 12.73 3.26
C TRP A 135 -5.15 12.66 3.26
N ARG A 136 -5.80 13.12 2.19
CA ARG A 136 -7.25 12.95 2.02
C ARG A 136 -7.60 11.47 1.89
N CYS A 137 -6.84 10.72 1.09
CA CYS A 137 -7.04 9.28 0.96
C CYS A 137 -6.81 8.57 2.31
N VAL A 138 -5.75 8.92 3.04
CA VAL A 138 -5.47 8.38 4.38
C VAL A 138 -6.65 8.65 5.32
N GLU A 139 -7.16 9.88 5.36
CA GLU A 139 -8.31 10.25 6.19
C GLU A 139 -9.55 9.40 5.85
N LEU A 140 -9.91 9.31 4.56
CA LEU A 140 -11.04 8.50 4.10
C LEU A 140 -10.93 7.03 4.51
N MET A 141 -9.71 6.49 4.55
CA MET A 141 -9.44 5.09 4.92
C MET A 141 -9.49 4.86 6.42
N THR A 142 -9.11 5.84 7.24
CA THR A 142 -8.99 5.72 8.70
C THR A 142 -10.25 6.08 9.46
N ILE A 143 -11.15 6.88 8.88
CA ILE A 143 -12.48 7.17 9.47
C ILE A 143 -13.49 6.06 9.22
N MET A 144 -13.16 5.10 8.37
CA MET A 144 -14.04 4.03 7.95
C MET A 144 -14.29 3.04 9.10
N ASP A 145 -15.51 2.52 9.15
CA ASP A 145 -15.88 1.41 10.01
C ASP A 145 -15.03 0.18 9.66
N GLU A 146 -14.48 -0.51 10.63
CA GLU A 146 -13.69 -1.74 10.47
C GLU A 146 -14.43 -2.84 9.67
N SER A 147 -15.77 -2.81 9.69
CA SER A 147 -16.61 -3.72 8.89
C SER A 147 -16.39 -3.59 7.38
N LEU A 148 -15.75 -2.53 6.92
CA LEU A 148 -15.40 -2.31 5.51
C LEU A 148 -14.14 -3.06 5.09
N VAL A 149 -13.32 -3.47 6.06
CA VAL A 149 -12.13 -4.30 5.82
C VAL A 149 -12.48 -5.75 6.08
N ARG A 150 -12.21 -6.62 5.10
CA ARG A 150 -12.41 -8.05 5.29
C ARG A 150 -11.32 -8.62 6.20
N LEU A 151 -11.68 -8.83 7.45
CA LEU A 151 -10.81 -9.34 8.50
C LEU A 151 -10.84 -10.87 8.51
N LYS A 152 -9.69 -11.51 8.77
CA LYS A 152 -9.57 -12.98 8.81
C LYS A 152 -9.49 -13.50 10.23
N ASP A 153 -8.82 -12.79 11.11
CA ASP A 153 -8.59 -13.21 12.48
C ASP A 153 -8.51 -12.02 13.46
N PRO A 154 -8.45 -12.27 14.78
CA PRO A 154 -8.38 -11.20 15.77
C PRO A 154 -7.18 -10.27 15.63
N PHE A 155 -6.09 -10.71 15.00
CA PHE A 155 -4.94 -9.86 14.72
C PHE A 155 -5.27 -8.77 13.71
N ASP A 156 -6.01 -9.11 12.65
CA ASP A 156 -6.43 -8.13 11.64
C ASP A 156 -7.27 -7.01 12.27
N VAL A 157 -8.21 -7.37 13.17
CA VAL A 157 -9.01 -6.39 13.91
C VAL A 157 -8.12 -5.47 14.71
N ALA A 158 -7.25 -6.04 15.55
CA ALA A 158 -6.37 -5.28 16.42
C ALA A 158 -5.44 -4.34 15.63
N LEU A 159 -4.92 -4.78 14.48
CA LEU A 159 -4.04 -3.97 13.65
C LEU A 159 -4.79 -2.79 13.00
N VAL A 160 -6.00 -3.02 12.50
CA VAL A 160 -6.84 -1.95 11.93
C VAL A 160 -7.19 -0.92 13.01
N GLU A 161 -7.62 -1.36 14.21
CA GLU A 161 -7.90 -0.47 15.33
C GLU A 161 -6.67 0.34 15.76
N PHE A 162 -5.49 -0.28 15.81
CA PHE A 162 -4.25 0.41 16.15
C PHE A 162 -3.90 1.49 15.10
N VAL A 163 -3.92 1.16 13.82
CA VAL A 163 -3.61 2.12 12.74
C VAL A 163 -4.63 3.28 12.76
N ASN A 164 -5.92 2.98 12.87
CA ASN A 164 -6.96 4.01 12.99
C ASN A 164 -6.77 4.86 14.25
N GLY A 165 -6.38 4.25 15.35
CA GLY A 165 -6.05 4.94 16.59
C GLY A 165 -4.91 5.93 16.47
N VAL A 166 -3.87 5.58 15.72
CA VAL A 166 -2.73 6.50 15.45
C VAL A 166 -3.19 7.72 14.69
N PHE A 167 -3.93 7.56 13.60
CA PHE A 167 -4.40 8.70 12.79
C PHE A 167 -5.53 9.48 13.47
N GLY A 168 -6.34 8.82 14.30
CA GLY A 168 -7.37 9.44 15.14
C GLY A 168 -6.85 10.10 16.42
N ASN A 169 -5.54 10.09 16.67
CA ASN A 169 -4.92 10.59 17.91
C ASN A 169 -5.54 10.00 19.19
N SER A 170 -5.79 8.68 19.17
CA SER A 170 -6.38 7.98 20.31
C SER A 170 -5.47 8.03 21.54
N SER A 171 -6.06 8.32 22.71
CA SER A 171 -5.35 8.20 24.00
C SER A 171 -5.10 6.75 24.42
N ALA A 172 -5.74 5.77 23.78
CA ALA A 172 -5.63 4.35 24.07
C ALA A 172 -4.56 3.64 23.21
N LEU A 173 -3.64 4.38 22.59
CA LEU A 173 -2.60 3.77 21.74
C LEU A 173 -1.77 2.68 22.43
N PRO A 174 -1.37 2.82 23.73
CA PRO A 174 -0.63 1.76 24.40
C PRO A 174 -1.44 0.45 24.53
N GLU A 175 -2.72 0.55 24.84
CA GLU A 175 -3.63 -0.60 24.97
C GLU A 175 -3.90 -1.24 23.61
N LEU A 176 -4.07 -0.44 22.56
CA LEU A 176 -4.23 -0.92 21.18
C LEU A 176 -2.98 -1.67 20.72
N LEU A 177 -1.80 -1.12 20.95
CA LEU A 177 -0.53 -1.78 20.65
C LEU A 177 -0.39 -3.10 21.43
N GLN A 178 -0.69 -3.10 22.73
CA GLN A 178 -0.67 -4.32 23.53
C GLN A 178 -1.58 -5.39 22.94
N THR A 179 -2.78 -4.99 22.48
CA THR A 179 -3.73 -5.90 21.82
C THR A 179 -3.17 -6.48 20.53
N VAL A 180 -2.54 -5.66 19.67
CA VAL A 180 -1.86 -6.13 18.46
C VAL A 180 -0.80 -7.19 18.80
N MET A 181 0.05 -6.91 19.79
CA MET A 181 1.11 -7.84 20.20
C MET A 181 0.55 -9.14 20.78
N GLU A 182 -0.52 -9.08 21.59
CA GLU A 182 -1.21 -10.28 22.10
C GLU A 182 -1.80 -11.11 20.94
N LYS A 183 -2.53 -10.47 20.02
CA LYS A 183 -3.23 -11.14 18.92
C LYS A 183 -2.31 -11.63 17.81
N SER A 184 -1.05 -11.21 17.79
CA SER A 184 -0.02 -11.78 16.91
C SER A 184 0.46 -13.17 17.34
N SER A 185 0.11 -13.63 18.53
CA SER A 185 0.48 -14.95 19.03
C SER A 185 -0.15 -16.06 18.16
N PRO A 186 0.55 -17.17 17.90
CA PRO A 186 0.09 -18.22 16.98
C PRO A 186 -1.29 -18.81 17.29
N GLN A 187 -1.72 -18.76 18.56
CA GLN A 187 -3.04 -19.24 19.00
C GLN A 187 -4.22 -18.42 18.45
N TYR A 188 -3.99 -17.19 18.01
CA TYR A 188 -4.99 -16.29 17.44
C TYR A 188 -4.93 -16.19 15.93
N LEU A 189 -3.96 -16.87 15.29
CA LEU A 189 -3.71 -16.83 13.86
C LEU A 189 -4.02 -18.18 13.19
N GLU A 190 -4.50 -18.15 11.96
CA GLU A 190 -4.43 -19.33 11.11
C GLU A 190 -2.97 -19.74 10.92
N SER A 191 -2.65 -21.03 10.99
CA SER A 191 -1.26 -21.53 10.95
C SER A 191 -0.48 -21.08 9.71
N THR A 192 -1.17 -20.94 8.57
CA THR A 192 -0.60 -20.47 7.30
C THR A 192 -0.26 -18.98 7.32
N ARG A 193 -0.83 -18.22 8.24
CA ARG A 193 -0.60 -16.78 8.38
C ARG A 193 0.52 -16.42 9.34
N VAL A 194 0.89 -17.33 10.25
CA VAL A 194 1.91 -17.07 11.25
C VAL A 194 3.21 -16.52 10.65
N PRO A 195 3.83 -17.16 9.62
CA PRO A 195 5.05 -16.63 8.99
C PRO A 195 4.83 -15.24 8.38
N TYR A 196 3.69 -15.03 7.75
CA TYR A 196 3.34 -13.77 7.10
C TYR A 196 3.21 -12.62 8.10
N VAL A 197 2.46 -12.84 9.20
CA VAL A 197 2.27 -11.84 10.25
C VAL A 197 3.60 -11.48 10.91
N HIS A 198 4.40 -12.48 11.29
CA HIS A 198 5.66 -12.24 11.98
C HIS A 198 6.76 -11.66 11.09
N SER A 199 6.73 -11.91 9.77
CA SER A 199 7.74 -11.39 8.85
C SER A 199 7.41 -10.02 8.28
N LEU A 200 6.13 -9.66 8.16
CA LEU A 200 5.74 -8.42 7.46
C LEU A 200 4.96 -7.43 8.34
N PHE A 201 4.06 -7.90 9.22
CA PHE A 201 3.22 -7.00 9.99
C PHE A 201 3.82 -6.59 11.34
N ILE A 202 4.42 -7.53 12.09
CA ILE A 202 5.07 -7.17 13.36
C ILE A 202 6.27 -6.24 13.12
N PRO A 203 7.16 -6.48 12.12
CA PRO A 203 8.19 -5.51 11.79
C PRO A 203 7.65 -4.14 11.37
N PHE A 204 6.54 -4.09 10.61
CA PHE A 204 5.84 -2.83 10.31
C PHE A 204 5.40 -2.10 11.57
N VAL A 205 4.77 -2.79 12.53
CA VAL A 205 4.32 -2.22 13.81
C VAL A 205 5.50 -1.65 14.60
N ASN A 206 6.63 -2.36 14.67
CA ASN A 206 7.83 -1.90 15.37
C ASN A 206 8.38 -0.59 14.77
N VAL A 207 8.45 -0.50 13.43
CA VAL A 207 8.85 0.75 12.75
C VAL A 207 7.87 1.87 13.06
N PHE A 208 6.57 1.59 13.06
CA PHE A 208 5.54 2.59 13.31
C PHE A 208 5.61 3.12 14.74
N VAL A 209 5.80 2.24 15.73
CA VAL A 209 5.99 2.62 17.14
C VAL A 209 7.20 3.54 17.31
N ALA A 210 8.34 3.21 16.70
CA ALA A 210 9.53 4.07 16.78
C ALA A 210 9.28 5.49 16.21
N ILE A 211 8.45 5.60 15.15
CA ILE A 211 8.05 6.91 14.60
C ILE A 211 7.11 7.65 15.54
N ILE A 212 6.16 6.95 16.20
CA ILE A 212 5.25 7.55 17.17
C ILE A 212 6.03 8.12 18.35
N ASP A 213 6.97 7.34 18.89
CA ASP A 213 7.82 7.69 20.03
C ASP A 213 8.85 8.77 19.72
N GLY A 214 9.14 9.04 18.44
CA GLY A 214 10.14 9.99 18.01
C GLY A 214 11.57 9.51 18.27
N ASP A 215 11.80 8.20 18.32
CA ASP A 215 13.11 7.59 18.57
C ASP A 215 13.80 7.19 17.25
N GLU A 216 14.73 8.05 16.78
CA GLU A 216 15.46 7.80 15.53
C GLU A 216 16.33 6.54 15.60
N ALA A 217 16.97 6.28 16.73
CA ALA A 217 17.85 5.11 16.87
C ALA A 217 17.04 3.81 16.75
N HIS A 218 15.92 3.74 17.45
CA HIS A 218 14.97 2.63 17.34
C HIS A 218 14.40 2.51 15.92
N TYR A 219 14.02 3.64 15.29
CA TYR A 219 13.54 3.62 13.90
C TYR A 219 14.54 3.02 12.92
N GLN A 220 15.83 3.44 13.02
CA GLN A 220 16.88 2.94 12.13
C GLN A 220 17.15 1.45 12.31
N GLU A 221 17.05 0.93 13.53
CA GLU A 221 17.18 -0.49 13.84
C GLU A 221 15.95 -1.26 13.33
N ALA A 222 14.74 -0.85 13.74
CA ALA A 222 13.50 -1.50 13.35
C ALA A 222 13.29 -1.51 11.83
N LEU A 223 13.64 -0.43 11.12
CA LEU A 223 13.54 -0.37 9.66
C LEU A 223 14.48 -1.36 8.98
N ARG A 224 15.72 -1.52 9.48
CA ARG A 224 16.66 -2.51 8.93
C ARG A 224 16.17 -3.92 9.15
N ASP A 225 15.69 -4.22 10.35
CA ASP A 225 15.15 -5.53 10.69
C ASP A 225 13.91 -5.86 9.86
N ALA A 226 13.04 -4.87 9.66
CA ALA A 226 11.85 -5.03 8.81
C ALA A 226 12.19 -5.26 7.34
N LEU A 227 13.22 -4.60 6.81
CA LEU A 227 13.71 -4.81 5.44
C LEU A 227 14.37 -6.18 5.28
N GLU A 228 15.13 -6.65 6.27
CA GLU A 228 15.70 -7.99 6.27
C GLU A 228 14.59 -9.06 6.35
N ALA A 229 13.59 -8.85 7.20
CA ALA A 229 12.44 -9.76 7.29
C ALA A 229 11.65 -9.81 5.97
N HIS A 230 11.46 -8.67 5.30
CA HIS A 230 10.86 -8.59 3.97
C HIS A 230 11.68 -9.38 2.94
N TYR A 231 12.99 -9.20 2.91
CA TYR A 231 13.88 -9.94 2.02
C TYR A 231 13.77 -11.45 2.27
N GLN A 232 13.89 -11.91 3.51
CA GLN A 232 13.83 -13.33 3.87
C GLN A 232 12.47 -13.95 3.52
N PHE A 233 11.38 -13.22 3.76
CA PHE A 233 10.04 -13.68 3.41
C PHE A 233 9.90 -13.93 1.90
N TYR A 234 10.32 -12.96 1.07
CA TYR A 234 10.20 -13.09 -0.38
C TYR A 234 11.32 -13.91 -1.05
N MET A 235 12.31 -14.38 -0.29
CA MET A 235 13.24 -15.42 -0.77
C MET A 235 12.60 -16.80 -0.80
N ASN A 236 11.48 -17.02 -0.10
CA ASN A 236 10.76 -18.28 -0.13
C ASN A 236 10.19 -18.55 -1.53
N GLU A 237 10.34 -19.79 -2.03
CA GLU A 237 9.93 -20.20 -3.37
C GLU A 237 8.45 -19.96 -3.66
N ASP A 238 7.59 -20.08 -2.65
CA ASP A 238 6.15 -19.93 -2.79
C ASP A 238 5.71 -18.46 -3.08
N VAL A 239 6.52 -17.49 -2.67
CA VAL A 239 6.16 -16.05 -2.76
C VAL A 239 7.17 -15.19 -3.53
N ARG A 240 8.33 -15.73 -3.92
CA ARG A 240 9.42 -14.99 -4.56
C ARG A 240 9.05 -14.28 -5.87
N TYR A 241 7.98 -14.72 -6.51
CA TYR A 241 7.49 -14.10 -7.75
C TYR A 241 6.33 -13.13 -7.50
N SER A 242 5.92 -12.94 -6.25
CA SER A 242 4.87 -11.99 -5.92
C SER A 242 5.32 -10.57 -6.25
N PRO A 243 4.53 -9.79 -7.00
CA PRO A 243 4.84 -8.38 -7.30
C PRO A 243 5.02 -7.54 -6.04
N LYS A 244 4.29 -7.83 -4.96
CA LYS A 244 4.39 -7.17 -3.66
C LYS A 244 5.79 -7.24 -3.04
N GLY A 245 6.57 -8.26 -3.38
CA GLY A 245 7.95 -8.39 -2.92
C GLY A 245 8.90 -7.36 -3.55
N ASN A 246 8.51 -6.74 -4.65
CA ASN A 246 9.39 -5.81 -5.39
C ASN A 246 9.56 -4.47 -4.69
N VAL A 247 8.54 -4.02 -3.97
CA VAL A 247 8.53 -2.80 -3.17
C VAL A 247 7.76 -3.07 -1.88
N SER A 248 8.34 -2.74 -0.74
CA SER A 248 7.64 -2.77 0.53
C SER A 248 6.82 -1.50 0.71
N LEU A 249 5.56 -1.48 0.24
CA LEU A 249 4.70 -0.31 0.38
C LEU A 249 4.49 0.07 1.84
N LYS A 250 4.32 -0.91 2.73
CA LYS A 250 4.16 -0.69 4.17
C LYS A 250 5.32 0.11 4.74
N LEU A 251 6.55 -0.32 4.47
CA LEU A 251 7.74 0.37 4.95
C LEU A 251 8.00 1.68 4.18
N THR A 252 7.63 1.76 2.90
CA THR A 252 7.75 2.99 2.11
C THR A 252 6.85 4.10 2.67
N GLY A 253 5.62 3.78 3.04
CA GLY A 253 4.70 4.73 3.68
C GLY A 253 5.20 5.23 5.02
N LEU A 254 5.69 4.33 5.87
CA LEU A 254 6.28 4.70 7.16
C LEU A 254 7.57 5.52 7.01
N ALA A 255 8.43 5.15 6.07
CA ALA A 255 9.65 5.91 5.79
C ALA A 255 9.36 7.33 5.28
N ALA A 256 8.33 7.49 4.44
CA ALA A 256 7.86 8.80 3.99
C ALA A 256 7.32 9.64 5.16
N LEU A 257 6.52 9.04 6.04
CA LEU A 257 6.02 9.68 7.25
C LEU A 257 7.17 10.11 8.18
N ALA A 258 8.17 9.26 8.40
CA ALA A 258 9.33 9.56 9.24
C ALA A 258 10.18 10.70 8.65
N TYR A 259 10.35 10.70 7.32
CA TYR A 259 11.04 11.79 6.64
C TYR A 259 10.29 13.12 6.75
N ASP A 260 8.99 13.14 6.49
CA ASP A 260 8.18 14.36 6.54
C ASP A 260 8.08 14.93 7.97
N LYS A 261 8.03 14.07 8.99
CA LYS A 261 7.88 14.48 10.39
C LYS A 261 9.19 14.89 11.03
N TYR A 262 10.29 14.19 10.72
CA TYR A 262 11.55 14.30 11.44
C TYR A 262 12.78 14.51 10.56
N GLY A 263 12.66 14.37 9.22
CA GLY A 263 13.81 14.41 8.31
C GLY A 263 14.65 13.12 8.32
N TRP A 264 14.15 12.02 8.90
CA TRP A 264 14.91 10.79 9.00
C TRP A 264 15.11 10.13 7.64
N THR A 265 16.31 9.58 7.44
CA THR A 265 16.69 8.97 6.16
C THR A 265 16.54 7.46 6.20
N ILE A 266 16.56 6.86 5.01
CA ILE A 266 16.49 5.40 4.84
C ILE A 266 17.84 4.80 4.45
N PRO A 267 18.10 3.52 4.77
CA PRO A 267 19.27 2.80 4.26
C PRO A 267 19.19 2.64 2.73
N GLU A 268 20.33 2.35 2.11
CA GLU A 268 20.38 2.00 0.68
C GLU A 268 19.71 0.64 0.45
N THR A 269 18.58 0.65 -0.29
CA THR A 269 17.79 -0.55 -0.56
C THR A 269 16.98 -0.38 -1.85
N ALA A 270 16.71 -1.50 -2.55
CA ALA A 270 15.82 -1.52 -3.70
C ALA A 270 14.33 -1.57 -3.31
N TYR A 271 14.01 -1.90 -2.05
CA TYR A 271 12.63 -2.08 -1.58
C TYR A 271 11.90 -0.79 -1.23
N LEU A 272 12.63 0.31 -1.04
CA LEU A 272 12.08 1.62 -0.73
C LEU A 272 12.47 2.61 -1.83
N PRO A 273 11.56 2.92 -2.78
CA PRO A 273 11.83 3.89 -3.83
C PRO A 273 12.15 5.28 -3.23
N LYS A 274 13.41 5.72 -3.29
CA LYS A 274 13.87 6.98 -2.69
C LYS A 274 13.05 8.18 -3.12
N TRP A 275 12.72 8.27 -4.43
CA TRP A 275 11.93 9.35 -4.98
C TRP A 275 10.53 9.44 -4.33
N LEU A 276 9.94 8.30 -3.95
CA LEU A 276 8.63 8.24 -3.29
C LEU A 276 8.78 8.55 -1.79
N VAL A 277 9.80 8.01 -1.12
CA VAL A 277 10.08 8.31 0.30
C VAL A 277 10.36 9.80 0.52
N TYR A 278 11.13 10.44 -0.36
CA TYR A 278 11.53 11.83 -0.20
C TYR A 278 10.62 12.84 -0.91
N GLY A 279 9.52 12.38 -1.51
CA GLY A 279 8.55 13.27 -2.18
C GLY A 279 9.07 13.88 -3.50
N GLU A 280 10.02 13.24 -4.18
CA GLU A 280 10.63 13.75 -5.41
C GLU A 280 9.86 13.31 -6.68
N GLN A 281 8.56 13.09 -6.56
CA GLN A 281 7.72 12.56 -7.65
C GLN A 281 7.77 13.41 -8.92
N ASP A 282 7.86 14.73 -8.79
CA ASP A 282 7.96 15.65 -9.92
C ASP A 282 9.31 15.61 -10.64
N ARG A 283 10.36 15.08 -10.01
CA ARG A 283 11.70 14.97 -10.61
C ARG A 283 11.87 13.73 -11.49
N CYS A 284 11.06 12.71 -11.27
CA CYS A 284 11.09 11.49 -12.09
C CYS A 284 10.39 11.66 -13.43
N SER A 285 9.62 12.75 -13.60
CA SER A 285 8.85 13.05 -14.83
C SER A 285 9.63 13.87 -15.87
N LYS A 286 10.90 14.17 -15.61
CA LYS A 286 11.80 14.90 -16.51
C LYS A 286 12.90 13.97 -17.02
#